data_07a52f777fc161dc407d4c7a015a7c33
#
_entry.id   07a52f777fc161dc407d4c7a015a7c33
#
_cell.length_a   1.000
_cell.length_b   1.000
_cell.length_c   1.000
_cell.angle_alpha   90.00
_cell.angle_beta   90.00
_cell.angle_gamma   90.00
#
_symmetry.space_group_name_H-M   'P 1'
#
loop_
_entity.id
_entity.type
_entity.pdbx_description
1 polymer ?
#
loop_
_entity_poly.entity_id
_entity_poly.type
_entity_poly.pdbx_seq_one_letter_code
_entity_poly.pdbx_strand_id
1 'polypeptide(L)'
;VSEYTMSEIIASVYDCMRTTGKTQGILFLDEINCVSETLSPAMLLFLQYKVFGGHQIPEDWVVVTAGNPPRFNKSVREFDAATRDRLNVIEVEPSYEAWKAYALEHGVSRSVISYLDIRPEDFYKVETTVDGLTVVTPRAWEDLSEILQYHEELGLAVSEELTTQYLQNKQVARDFAIYYELYQKYRQAYNIDAILQ
;
A
#
# COMPACT_ATOMS: atom_id res chain seq x y z
N VAL A 1 7.04 -26.03 -34.35
CA VAL A 1 6.12 -24.97 -33.94
C VAL A 1 6.14 -24.97 -32.43
N SER A 2 6.71 -23.93 -31.79
CA SER A 2 6.69 -23.82 -30.32
C SER A 2 5.26 -23.48 -29.92
N GLU A 3 4.56 -24.40 -29.26
CA GLU A 3 3.29 -24.09 -28.59
C GLU A 3 3.63 -23.30 -27.32
N TYR A 4 3.22 -22.04 -27.29
CA TYR A 4 3.26 -21.26 -26.07
C TYR A 4 2.04 -21.63 -25.21
N THR A 5 2.26 -22.13 -24.02
CA THR A 5 1.20 -22.30 -23.04
C THR A 5 0.60 -20.95 -22.68
N MET A 6 -0.74 -20.90 -22.50
CA MET A 6 -1.44 -19.73 -22.01
C MET A 6 -0.81 -19.25 -20.71
N SER A 7 -0.45 -17.97 -20.63
CA SER A 7 0.08 -17.42 -19.37
C SER A 7 -0.97 -17.49 -18.27
N GLU A 8 -0.55 -17.65 -17.01
CA GLU A 8 -1.44 -17.67 -15.85
C GLU A 8 -2.29 -16.39 -15.76
N ILE A 9 -1.75 -15.26 -16.22
CA ILE A 9 -2.48 -13.98 -16.27
C ILE A 9 -3.73 -14.10 -17.15
N ILE A 10 -3.60 -14.63 -18.37
CA ILE A 10 -4.71 -14.78 -19.30
C ILE A 10 -5.63 -15.91 -18.83
N ALA A 11 -5.08 -17.02 -18.35
CA ALA A 11 -5.84 -18.12 -17.82
C ALA A 11 -6.77 -17.68 -16.68
N SER A 12 -6.29 -16.83 -15.77
CA SER A 12 -7.10 -16.31 -14.65
C SER A 12 -8.32 -15.50 -15.12
N VAL A 13 -8.18 -14.75 -16.21
CA VAL A 13 -9.32 -14.01 -16.81
C VAL A 13 -10.38 -14.98 -17.32
N TYR A 14 -9.98 -15.99 -18.09
CA TYR A 14 -10.93 -16.99 -18.61
C TYR A 14 -11.56 -17.84 -17.51
N ASP A 15 -10.80 -18.17 -16.46
CA ASP A 15 -11.31 -18.87 -15.30
C ASP A 15 -12.33 -18.04 -14.51
N CYS A 16 -12.08 -16.74 -14.36
CA CYS A 16 -13.02 -15.81 -13.76
C CYS A 16 -14.32 -15.74 -14.58
N MET A 17 -14.22 -15.62 -15.91
CA MET A 17 -15.39 -15.64 -16.80
C MET A 17 -16.19 -16.91 -16.65
N ARG A 18 -15.52 -18.06 -16.62
CA ARG A 18 -16.17 -19.38 -16.49
C ARG A 18 -16.88 -19.56 -15.15
N THR A 19 -16.26 -19.10 -14.05
CA THR A 19 -16.79 -19.26 -12.69
C THR A 19 -17.91 -18.27 -12.37
N THR A 20 -17.80 -17.04 -12.87
CA THR A 20 -18.77 -15.97 -12.55
C THR A 20 -19.86 -15.80 -13.60
N GLY A 21 -19.68 -16.35 -14.80
CA GLY A 21 -20.55 -16.13 -15.97
C GLY A 21 -20.47 -14.70 -16.54
N LYS A 22 -19.55 -13.86 -16.05
CA LYS A 22 -19.38 -12.47 -16.52
C LYS A 22 -18.43 -12.43 -17.70
N THR A 23 -18.75 -11.63 -18.72
CA THR A 23 -17.94 -11.45 -19.93
C THR A 23 -17.04 -10.23 -19.88
N GLN A 24 -17.23 -9.34 -18.91
CA GLN A 24 -16.48 -8.10 -18.72
C GLN A 24 -15.89 -8.02 -17.32
N GLY A 25 -14.78 -7.30 -17.18
CA GLY A 25 -14.12 -7.15 -15.89
C GLY A 25 -12.88 -6.25 -15.92
N ILE A 26 -12.19 -6.24 -14.80
CA ILE A 26 -10.91 -5.55 -14.63
C ILE A 26 -9.83 -6.60 -14.31
N LEU A 27 -8.76 -6.59 -15.08
CA LEU A 27 -7.53 -7.28 -14.72
C LEU A 27 -6.58 -6.27 -14.07
N PHE A 28 -6.32 -6.45 -12.78
CA PHE A 28 -5.40 -5.62 -12.03
C PHE A 28 -4.05 -6.31 -11.91
N LEU A 29 -2.96 -5.61 -12.31
CA LEU A 29 -1.59 -6.09 -12.22
C LEU A 29 -0.79 -5.14 -11.34
N ASP A 30 -0.41 -5.60 -10.17
CA ASP A 30 0.40 -4.83 -9.24
C ASP A 30 1.90 -4.95 -9.55
N GLU A 31 2.66 -3.93 -9.17
CA GLU A 31 4.13 -3.86 -9.35
C GLU A 31 4.62 -4.11 -10.77
N ILE A 32 3.87 -3.67 -11.77
CA ILE A 32 4.15 -3.94 -13.20
C ILE A 32 5.54 -3.47 -13.64
N ASN A 33 6.12 -2.50 -13.00
CA ASN A 33 7.44 -1.96 -13.29
C ASN A 33 8.59 -2.63 -12.52
N CYS A 34 8.29 -3.68 -11.74
CA CYS A 34 9.26 -4.56 -11.09
C CYS A 34 9.58 -5.84 -11.88
N VAL A 35 8.98 -6.00 -13.07
CA VAL A 35 9.25 -7.17 -13.92
C VAL A 35 10.69 -7.21 -14.42
N SER A 36 11.22 -8.44 -14.62
CA SER A 36 12.57 -8.64 -15.13
C SER A 36 12.78 -8.03 -16.53
N GLU A 37 14.04 -7.72 -16.87
CA GLU A 37 14.41 -7.19 -18.19
C GLU A 37 13.94 -8.06 -19.34
N THR A 38 13.97 -9.37 -19.16
CA THR A 38 13.58 -10.33 -20.19
C THR A 38 12.07 -10.35 -20.43
N LEU A 39 11.26 -10.05 -19.41
CA LEU A 39 9.80 -10.04 -19.52
C LEU A 39 9.24 -8.65 -19.86
N SER A 40 9.98 -7.59 -19.60
CA SER A 40 9.53 -6.21 -19.80
C SER A 40 8.98 -5.97 -21.22
N PRO A 41 9.64 -6.36 -22.34
CA PRO A 41 9.11 -6.17 -23.69
C PRO A 41 7.78 -6.90 -23.92
N ALA A 42 7.65 -8.12 -23.39
CA ALA A 42 6.41 -8.90 -23.52
C ALA A 42 5.26 -8.27 -22.72
N MET A 43 5.55 -7.73 -21.52
CA MET A 43 4.55 -7.03 -20.71
C MET A 43 4.12 -5.72 -21.38
N LEU A 44 5.01 -4.97 -22.00
CA LEU A 44 4.65 -3.77 -22.75
C LEU A 44 3.73 -4.07 -23.94
N LEU A 45 4.03 -5.13 -24.69
CA LEU A 45 3.14 -5.61 -25.76
C LEU A 45 1.79 -6.04 -25.20
N PHE A 46 1.79 -6.72 -24.04
CA PHE A 46 0.56 -7.10 -23.38
C PHE A 46 -0.30 -5.91 -22.96
N LEU A 47 0.29 -4.88 -22.36
CA LEU A 47 -0.42 -3.66 -21.98
C LEU A 47 -1.00 -2.95 -23.20
N GLN A 48 -0.28 -2.96 -24.32
CA GLN A 48 -0.70 -2.28 -25.54
C GLN A 48 -1.80 -3.02 -26.31
N TYR A 49 -1.67 -4.36 -26.44
CA TYR A 49 -2.51 -5.16 -27.34
C TYR A 49 -3.39 -6.16 -26.61
N LYS A 50 -3.25 -6.29 -25.29
CA LYS A 50 -3.92 -7.32 -24.45
C LYS A 50 -3.64 -8.75 -24.93
N VAL A 51 -2.46 -8.98 -25.53
CA VAL A 51 -2.03 -10.28 -26.08
C VAL A 51 -0.74 -10.73 -25.42
N PHE A 52 -0.69 -11.99 -25.02
CA PHE A 52 0.51 -12.63 -24.50
C PHE A 52 0.63 -14.05 -25.10
N GLY A 53 1.74 -14.35 -25.75
CA GLY A 53 2.03 -15.68 -26.29
C GLY A 53 0.98 -16.24 -27.27
N GLY A 54 0.30 -15.38 -28.03
CA GLY A 54 -0.76 -15.79 -28.98
C GLY A 54 -2.16 -15.90 -28.37
N HIS A 55 -2.32 -15.64 -27.08
CA HIS A 55 -3.62 -15.59 -26.41
C HIS A 55 -3.99 -14.14 -26.10
N GLN A 56 -5.28 -13.79 -26.26
CA GLN A 56 -5.78 -12.44 -26.09
C GLN A 56 -6.78 -12.38 -24.94
N ILE A 57 -6.74 -11.28 -24.17
CA ILE A 57 -7.80 -10.96 -23.21
C ILE A 57 -9.00 -10.40 -24.00
N PRO A 58 -10.25 -10.79 -23.64
CA PRO A 58 -11.45 -10.26 -24.27
C PRO A 58 -11.53 -8.73 -24.25
N GLU A 59 -12.12 -8.13 -25.27
CA GLU A 59 -12.15 -6.66 -25.47
C GLU A 59 -12.81 -5.92 -24.29
N ASP A 60 -13.85 -6.51 -23.70
CA ASP A 60 -14.61 -5.93 -22.59
C ASP A 60 -13.89 -6.01 -21.23
N TRP A 61 -12.63 -6.47 -21.21
CA TRP A 61 -11.76 -6.44 -20.05
C TRP A 61 -10.82 -5.25 -20.09
N VAL A 62 -10.80 -4.48 -18.99
CA VAL A 62 -9.86 -3.38 -18.81
C VAL A 62 -8.63 -3.87 -18.06
N VAL A 63 -7.45 -3.57 -18.57
CA VAL A 63 -6.20 -3.84 -17.85
C VAL A 63 -5.82 -2.58 -17.08
N VAL A 64 -5.70 -2.72 -15.76
CA VAL A 64 -5.25 -1.68 -14.84
C VAL A 64 -3.96 -2.15 -14.20
N THR A 65 -2.97 -1.28 -14.12
CA THR A 65 -1.68 -1.61 -13.51
C THR A 65 -1.32 -0.61 -12.43
N ALA A 66 -0.63 -1.08 -11.39
CA ALA A 66 -0.01 -0.23 -10.40
C ALA A 66 1.51 -0.42 -10.41
N GLY A 67 2.22 0.59 -9.94
CA GLY A 67 3.67 0.52 -9.81
C GLY A 67 4.19 1.68 -8.98
N ASN A 68 5.30 1.44 -8.29
CA ASN A 68 5.95 2.45 -7.47
C ASN A 68 6.98 3.25 -8.29
N PRO A 69 7.15 4.54 -8.04
CA PRO A 69 8.20 5.31 -8.72
C PRO A 69 9.61 4.85 -8.29
N PRO A 70 10.62 5.01 -9.17
CA PRO A 70 12.01 4.54 -8.94
C PRO A 70 12.65 5.10 -7.66
N ARG A 71 12.17 6.23 -7.16
CA ARG A 71 12.64 6.83 -5.89
C ARG A 71 12.43 5.92 -4.67
N PHE A 72 11.50 4.96 -4.73
CA PHE A 72 11.21 4.04 -3.63
C PHE A 72 11.85 2.67 -3.79
N ASN A 73 12.18 2.28 -5.02
CA ASN A 73 12.77 0.98 -5.30
C ASN A 73 13.74 1.08 -6.49
N LYS A 74 15.01 0.80 -6.26
CA LYS A 74 16.07 0.85 -7.30
C LYS A 74 15.89 -0.20 -8.39
N SER A 75 15.12 -1.25 -8.13
CA SER A 75 14.79 -2.28 -9.11
C SER A 75 13.66 -1.90 -10.07
N VAL A 76 12.98 -0.80 -9.76
CA VAL A 76 11.89 -0.27 -10.57
C VAL A 76 12.45 0.43 -11.80
N ARG A 77 11.81 0.20 -12.94
CA ARG A 77 12.12 0.88 -14.20
C ARG A 77 11.05 1.89 -14.54
N GLU A 78 11.49 3.01 -15.06
CA GLU A 78 10.58 3.95 -15.68
C GLU A 78 10.18 3.44 -17.06
N PHE A 79 8.89 3.56 -17.37
CA PHE A 79 8.44 3.38 -18.73
C PHE A 79 8.99 4.51 -19.61
N ASP A 80 9.47 4.16 -20.79
CA ASP A 80 9.89 5.15 -21.77
C ASP A 80 8.73 6.05 -22.21
N ALA A 81 9.06 7.17 -22.84
CA ALA A 81 8.07 8.15 -23.28
C ALA A 81 7.03 7.54 -24.23
N ALA A 82 7.45 6.63 -25.11
CA ALA A 82 6.56 5.98 -26.07
C ALA A 82 5.57 5.02 -25.41
N THR A 83 5.96 4.38 -24.33
CA THR A 83 5.08 3.53 -23.51
C THR A 83 4.12 4.38 -22.70
N ARG A 84 4.60 5.46 -22.08
CA ARG A 84 3.77 6.37 -21.28
C ARG A 84 2.69 7.06 -22.13
N ASP A 85 2.99 7.38 -23.37
CA ASP A 85 2.04 7.98 -24.34
C ASP A 85 0.83 7.06 -24.65
N ARG A 86 0.98 5.75 -24.43
CA ARG A 86 -0.06 4.75 -24.66
C ARG A 86 -0.84 4.36 -23.40
N LEU A 87 -0.46 4.88 -22.26
CA LEU A 87 -1.08 4.59 -20.98
C LEU A 87 -1.75 5.83 -20.40
N ASN A 88 -2.92 5.66 -19.82
CA ASN A 88 -3.51 6.70 -18.97
C ASN A 88 -2.85 6.60 -17.58
N VAL A 89 -1.95 7.52 -17.29
CA VAL A 89 -1.22 7.55 -16.02
C VAL A 89 -1.98 8.38 -15.01
N ILE A 90 -2.26 7.78 -13.85
CA ILE A 90 -2.86 8.44 -12.69
C ILE A 90 -1.82 8.42 -11.58
N GLU A 91 -1.40 9.58 -11.12
CA GLU A 91 -0.54 9.70 -9.94
C GLU A 91 -1.41 9.69 -8.68
N VAL A 92 -1.09 8.77 -7.77
CA VAL A 92 -1.78 8.64 -6.49
C VAL A 92 -0.84 9.13 -5.40
N GLU A 93 -1.27 10.18 -4.70
CA GLU A 93 -0.53 10.73 -3.56
C GLU A 93 -1.18 10.31 -2.24
N PRO A 94 -0.38 10.07 -1.18
CA PRO A 94 -0.93 9.80 0.14
C PRO A 94 -1.67 11.02 0.66
N SER A 95 -2.94 10.83 1.06
CA SER A 95 -3.79 11.87 1.65
C SER A 95 -4.19 11.44 3.05
N TYR A 96 -3.78 12.21 4.07
CA TYR A 96 -4.16 11.94 5.45
C TYR A 96 -5.68 12.02 5.64
N GLU A 97 -6.35 13.01 5.05
CA GLU A 97 -7.78 13.19 5.17
C GLU A 97 -8.58 11.99 4.61
N ALA A 98 -8.18 11.50 3.44
CA ALA A 98 -8.82 10.33 2.84
C ALA A 98 -8.55 9.07 3.67
N TRP A 99 -7.30 8.90 4.13
CA TRP A 99 -6.93 7.78 5.00
C TRP A 99 -7.64 7.82 6.34
N LYS A 100 -7.80 9.00 6.96
CA LYS A 100 -8.50 9.15 8.24
C LYS A 100 -9.95 8.69 8.16
N ALA A 101 -10.66 9.03 7.06
CA ALA A 101 -12.02 8.54 6.85
C ALA A 101 -12.06 7.01 6.81
N TYR A 102 -11.17 6.39 6.05
CA TYR A 102 -10.99 4.94 6.00
C TYR A 102 -10.65 4.37 7.38
N ALA A 103 -9.67 4.95 8.08
CA ALA A 103 -9.18 4.50 9.38
C ALA A 103 -10.27 4.44 10.45
N LEU A 104 -11.17 5.44 10.47
CA LEU A 104 -12.31 5.49 11.38
C LEU A 104 -13.32 4.36 11.12
N GLU A 105 -13.55 4.00 9.85
CA GLU A 105 -14.46 2.92 9.47
C GLU A 105 -13.86 1.53 9.72
N HIS A 106 -12.52 1.41 9.64
CA HIS A 106 -11.82 0.12 9.75
C HIS A 106 -11.21 -0.14 11.13
N GLY A 107 -11.54 0.69 12.12
CA GLY A 107 -11.16 0.42 13.51
C GLY A 107 -9.70 0.66 13.83
N VAL A 108 -9.02 1.52 13.08
CA VAL A 108 -7.66 1.96 13.42
C VAL A 108 -7.67 2.64 14.80
N SER A 109 -6.65 2.36 15.62
CA SER A 109 -6.55 2.88 16.99
C SER A 109 -6.71 4.40 17.04
N ARG A 110 -7.56 4.86 17.96
CA ARG A 110 -7.78 6.30 18.18
C ARG A 110 -6.52 7.04 18.59
N SER A 111 -5.59 6.35 19.25
CA SER A 111 -4.29 6.93 19.62
C SER A 111 -3.46 7.29 18.39
N VAL A 112 -3.49 6.46 17.34
CA VAL A 112 -2.83 6.74 16.06
C VAL A 112 -3.49 7.91 15.35
N ILE A 113 -4.82 7.88 15.21
CA ILE A 113 -5.57 8.95 14.53
C ILE A 113 -5.36 10.29 15.23
N SER A 114 -5.47 10.33 16.57
CA SER A 114 -5.30 11.57 17.33
C SER A 114 -3.86 12.09 17.34
N TYR A 115 -2.85 11.22 17.27
CA TYR A 115 -1.48 11.65 17.05
C TYR A 115 -1.31 12.34 15.69
N LEU A 116 -1.82 11.70 14.64
CA LEU A 116 -1.73 12.23 13.27
C LEU A 116 -2.58 13.48 13.05
N ASP A 117 -3.65 13.69 13.84
CA ASP A 117 -4.37 14.96 13.85
C ASP A 117 -3.52 16.14 14.35
N ILE A 118 -2.59 15.86 15.26
CA ILE A 118 -1.65 16.85 15.82
C ILE A 118 -0.40 16.98 14.95
N ARG A 119 0.04 15.88 14.34
CA ARG A 119 1.27 15.77 13.55
C ARG A 119 1.01 15.16 12.17
N PRO A 120 0.22 15.82 11.31
CA PRO A 120 -0.13 15.29 9.98
C PRO A 120 1.10 15.11 9.07
N GLU A 121 2.20 15.84 9.32
CA GLU A 121 3.47 15.68 8.62
C GLU A 121 4.14 14.32 8.84
N ASP A 122 3.78 13.60 9.90
CA ASP A 122 4.31 12.28 10.22
C ASP A 122 3.50 11.13 9.56
N PHE A 123 2.39 11.45 8.89
CA PHE A 123 1.55 10.45 8.21
C PHE A 123 2.29 9.74 7.08
N TYR A 124 3.00 10.49 6.27
CA TYR A 124 3.81 9.96 5.17
C TYR A 124 5.15 10.72 5.10
N LYS A 125 6.24 10.00 5.34
CA LYS A 125 7.57 10.61 5.41
C LYS A 125 8.60 9.71 4.74
N VAL A 126 9.37 10.29 3.84
CA VAL A 126 10.47 9.62 3.15
C VAL A 126 11.72 10.46 3.34
N GLU A 127 12.69 9.93 4.06
CA GLU A 127 13.93 10.63 4.37
C GLU A 127 15.15 9.77 4.03
N THR A 128 16.16 10.39 3.42
CA THR A 128 17.46 9.76 3.21
C THR A 128 18.36 10.11 4.39
N THR A 129 18.76 9.10 5.14
CA THR A 129 19.68 9.23 6.26
C THR A 129 21.04 8.63 5.89
N VAL A 130 22.03 8.78 6.78
CA VAL A 130 23.36 8.14 6.61
C VAL A 130 23.27 6.60 6.62
N ASP A 131 22.25 6.05 7.26
CA ASP A 131 22.00 4.60 7.37
C ASP A 131 21.13 4.07 6.21
N GLY A 132 20.64 4.94 5.33
CA GLY A 132 19.81 4.61 4.19
C GLY A 132 18.49 5.37 4.13
N LEU A 133 17.56 4.86 3.33
CA LEU A 133 16.21 5.42 3.18
C LEU A 133 15.34 4.95 4.35
N THR A 134 14.73 5.90 5.05
CA THR A 134 13.70 5.64 6.07
C THR A 134 12.34 6.07 5.55
N VAL A 135 11.32 5.27 5.83
CA VAL A 135 9.98 5.49 5.30
C VAL A 135 8.94 5.31 6.41
N VAL A 136 8.03 6.27 6.52
CA VAL A 136 6.78 6.13 7.28
C VAL A 136 5.63 6.16 6.26
N THR A 137 4.76 5.17 6.31
CA THR A 137 3.67 5.01 5.35
C THR A 137 2.33 4.84 6.06
N PRO A 138 1.20 5.09 5.37
CA PRO A 138 -0.12 4.77 5.89
C PRO A 138 -0.26 3.32 6.37
N ARG A 139 0.29 2.35 5.62
CA ARG A 139 0.32 0.93 6.00
C ARG A 139 1.06 0.71 7.32
N ALA A 140 2.20 1.37 7.52
CA ALA A 140 2.96 1.25 8.76
C ALA A 140 2.16 1.73 9.99
N TRP A 141 1.32 2.74 9.82
CA TRP A 141 0.40 3.21 10.86
C TRP A 141 -0.74 2.22 11.14
N GLU A 142 -1.26 1.54 10.13
CA GLU A 142 -2.26 0.48 10.27
C GLU A 142 -1.68 -0.73 11.00
N ASP A 143 -0.52 -1.22 10.55
CA ASP A 143 0.19 -2.34 11.17
C ASP A 143 0.53 -2.04 12.65
N LEU A 144 1.01 -0.82 12.92
CA LEU A 144 1.25 -0.37 14.30
C LEU A 144 -0.04 -0.34 15.11
N SER A 145 -1.14 0.17 14.55
CA SER A 145 -2.43 0.22 15.21
C SER A 145 -2.92 -1.16 15.65
N GLU A 146 -2.77 -2.16 14.79
CA GLU A 146 -3.15 -3.54 15.10
C GLU A 146 -2.35 -4.08 16.30
N ILE A 147 -1.04 -3.87 16.30
CA ILE A 147 -0.18 -4.30 17.42
C ILE A 147 -0.49 -3.57 18.72
N LEU A 148 -0.80 -2.27 18.66
CA LEU A 148 -1.20 -1.51 19.83
C LEU A 148 -2.47 -2.07 20.48
N GLN A 149 -3.45 -2.50 19.67
CA GLN A 149 -4.68 -3.11 20.19
C GLN A 149 -4.38 -4.43 20.92
N TYR A 150 -3.52 -5.30 20.37
CA TYR A 150 -3.09 -6.51 21.05
C TYR A 150 -2.32 -6.22 22.36
N HIS A 151 -1.46 -5.19 22.36
CA HIS A 151 -0.75 -4.78 23.58
C HIS A 151 -1.71 -4.26 24.65
N GLU A 152 -2.74 -3.50 24.27
CA GLU A 152 -3.78 -3.05 25.19
C GLU A 152 -4.57 -4.24 25.79
N GLU A 153 -4.99 -5.20 24.97
CA GLU A 153 -5.72 -6.38 25.40
C GLU A 153 -4.91 -7.26 26.37
N LEU A 154 -3.61 -7.38 26.13
CA LEU A 154 -2.70 -8.19 26.94
C LEU A 154 -2.09 -7.42 28.13
N GLY A 155 -2.36 -6.12 28.24
CA GLY A 155 -1.76 -5.28 29.30
C GLY A 155 -0.25 -5.11 29.15
N LEU A 156 0.29 -5.19 27.92
CA LEU A 156 1.71 -5.04 27.64
C LEU A 156 2.08 -3.58 27.38
N ALA A 157 3.27 -3.20 27.87
CA ALA A 157 3.79 -1.86 27.61
C ALA A 157 4.20 -1.69 26.15
N VAL A 158 4.00 -0.47 25.65
CA VAL A 158 4.47 -0.05 24.31
C VAL A 158 5.76 0.75 24.52
N SER A 159 6.85 0.27 23.91
CA SER A 159 8.15 0.92 23.98
C SER A 159 8.55 1.60 22.68
N GLU A 160 9.59 2.44 22.73
CA GLU A 160 10.18 3.03 21.54
C GLU A 160 10.72 1.97 20.58
N GLU A 161 11.26 0.85 21.09
CA GLU A 161 11.74 -0.26 20.29
C GLU A 161 10.60 -0.90 19.47
N LEU A 162 9.42 -1.05 20.08
CA LEU A 162 8.24 -1.58 19.39
C LEU A 162 7.82 -0.62 18.27
N THR A 163 7.64 0.65 18.56
CA THR A 163 7.21 1.62 17.54
C THR A 163 8.19 1.76 16.40
N THR A 164 9.50 1.63 16.67
CA THR A 164 10.56 1.69 15.65
C THR A 164 10.52 0.48 14.69
N GLN A 165 9.97 -0.65 15.10
CA GLN A 165 9.82 -1.81 14.20
C GLN A 165 8.83 -1.53 13.06
N TYR A 166 7.84 -0.68 13.29
CA TYR A 166 6.81 -0.32 12.32
C TYR A 166 7.13 1.02 11.64
N LEU A 167 7.46 2.04 12.43
CA LEU A 167 7.80 3.36 11.92
C LEU A 167 9.31 3.45 11.74
N GLN A 168 9.80 3.28 10.53
CA GLN A 168 11.24 3.21 10.25
C GLN A 168 11.98 4.54 10.52
N ASN A 169 11.27 5.65 10.70
CA ASN A 169 11.85 6.93 11.13
C ASN A 169 11.92 6.99 12.64
N LYS A 170 13.15 6.95 13.19
CA LYS A 170 13.40 6.91 14.65
C LYS A 170 12.80 8.09 15.41
N GLN A 171 12.79 9.28 14.80
CA GLN A 171 12.21 10.46 15.45
C GLN A 171 10.69 10.33 15.57
N VAL A 172 10.02 9.94 14.48
CA VAL A 172 8.56 9.72 14.48
C VAL A 172 8.19 8.60 15.45
N ALA A 173 8.93 7.49 15.44
CA ALA A 173 8.69 6.37 16.35
C ALA A 173 8.79 6.77 17.82
N ARG A 174 9.82 7.55 18.19
CA ARG A 174 10.02 8.07 19.54
C ARG A 174 8.93 9.06 19.93
N ASP A 175 8.61 10.02 19.06
CA ASP A 175 7.60 11.04 19.34
C ASP A 175 6.23 10.38 19.55
N PHE A 176 5.91 9.38 18.73
CA PHE A 176 4.69 8.59 18.89
C PHE A 176 4.69 7.78 20.20
N ALA A 177 5.78 7.11 20.55
CA ALA A 177 5.87 6.34 21.79
C ALA A 177 5.61 7.21 23.04
N ILE A 178 6.23 8.41 23.09
CA ILE A 178 6.00 9.38 24.17
C ILE A 178 4.53 9.85 24.19
N TYR A 179 3.98 10.16 23.01
CA TYR A 179 2.57 10.55 22.90
C TYR A 179 1.64 9.46 23.38
N TYR A 180 1.90 8.21 22.98
CA TYR A 180 1.06 7.05 23.36
C TYR A 180 1.04 6.80 24.87
N GLU A 181 2.19 6.91 25.55
CA GLU A 181 2.27 6.82 27.01
C GLU A 181 1.38 7.88 27.69
N LEU A 182 1.48 9.12 27.23
CA LEU A 182 0.64 10.22 27.73
C LEU A 182 -0.84 9.98 27.43
N TYR A 183 -1.16 9.56 26.21
CA TYR A 183 -2.53 9.24 25.79
C TYR A 183 -3.17 8.19 26.70
N GLN A 184 -2.48 7.09 26.96
CA GLN A 184 -2.95 6.02 27.84
C GLN A 184 -3.16 6.51 29.29
N LYS A 185 -2.23 7.30 29.80
CA LYS A 185 -2.33 7.89 31.13
C LYS A 185 -3.55 8.80 31.29
N TYR A 186 -3.81 9.66 30.31
CA TYR A 186 -4.96 10.55 30.33
C TYR A 186 -6.27 9.80 30.08
N ARG A 187 -6.30 8.84 29.18
CA ARG A 187 -7.47 7.97 28.93
C ARG A 187 -7.94 7.30 30.20
N GLN A 188 -7.02 6.73 30.99
CA GLN A 188 -7.32 6.12 32.28
C GLN A 188 -7.77 7.14 33.34
N ALA A 189 -7.09 8.29 33.42
CA ALA A 189 -7.38 9.31 34.45
C ALA A 189 -8.75 9.96 34.27
N TYR A 190 -9.21 10.17 33.02
CA TYR A 190 -10.45 10.86 32.71
C TYR A 190 -11.61 9.95 32.30
N ASN A 191 -11.40 8.63 32.32
CA ASN A 191 -12.39 7.62 31.91
C ASN A 191 -13.10 7.98 30.59
N ILE A 192 -12.27 8.35 29.59
CA ILE A 192 -12.73 8.87 28.29
C ILE A 192 -13.68 7.90 27.59
N ASP A 193 -13.53 6.60 27.80
CA ASP A 193 -14.39 5.58 27.21
C ASP A 193 -15.84 5.66 27.71
N ALA A 194 -16.07 6.20 28.91
CA ALA A 194 -17.42 6.44 29.45
C ALA A 194 -18.07 7.73 28.89
N ILE A 195 -17.28 8.62 28.28
CA ILE A 195 -17.77 9.89 27.70
C ILE A 195 -18.15 9.70 26.23
N LEU A 196 -17.56 8.69 25.57
CA LEU A 196 -17.72 8.44 24.14
C LEU A 196 -18.77 7.35 23.81
N GLN A 197 -19.43 6.78 24.83
CA GLN A 197 -20.61 5.94 24.71
C GLN A 197 -21.89 6.78 24.74
#